data_45431535404860b47b182462da78a230
#
_entry.id   45431535404860b47b182462da78a230
#
_cell.length_a   1.000
_cell.length_b   1.000
_cell.length_c   1.000
_cell.angle_alpha   90.00
_cell.angle_beta   90.00
_cell.angle_gamma   90.00
#
_symmetry.space_group_name_H-M   'P 1'
#
loop_
_entity.id
_entity.type
_entity.pdbx_description
1 polymer ?
#
loop_
_entity_poly.entity_id
_entity_poly.type
_entity_poly.pdbx_seq_one_letter_code
_entity_poly.pdbx_strand_id
1 'polypeptide(L)'
;MKDQPNRPDDHEVQQQYDALLQYLKRTRGIDLSGYKRPSLMRRILRRMEVVKIEGVERYIDYLEVHPEEFAQLFNYLLINVTAFFRDQPAWTYLNETILPRLIEAKSPEGGIRVWSAGCASGQEPYTIAMLLCERLGMHPFQKRVKIYASDIDPEALHEGRQGLYTANDVEAVPQALIEKYFQRTQNRYMVHADVRRAVIFGRHDLVSDAPISRLDLLVCRNTLMYFNAEMQDHILTRFHFALNETGYLFLGKAEMLLTHANLFTPIDLKHRVFAKATNIGVRDRLRVLHHIGEEAAANRLTQQLHVRDLSFNSAPYPHLVVDLDGNVVLTNERARAAFGLTADDIGRPFRDLNISYRPLELRGPLEQVLTARKTVRVPTVERPAPDPAVQQFEVEIVPLIEEGNAVVGASLTFRDVSEAVRGIAIKQRRAGNDK
;
A
#
# COMPACT_ATOMS: atom_id res chain seq x y z
N MET A 1 -48.92 -34.87 -10.28
CA MET A 1 -47.89 -33.87 -10.61
C MET A 1 -47.82 -32.94 -9.42
N LYS A 2 -46.78 -33.04 -8.61
CA LYS A 2 -46.57 -32.13 -7.47
C LYS A 2 -45.76 -30.95 -8.01
N ASP A 3 -46.32 -29.77 -7.96
CA ASP A 3 -45.63 -28.51 -8.23
C ASP A 3 -44.39 -28.44 -7.34
N GLN A 4 -43.21 -28.47 -7.95
CA GLN A 4 -41.98 -28.04 -7.29
C GLN A 4 -42.04 -26.52 -7.20
N PRO A 5 -41.82 -25.91 -6.04
CA PRO A 5 -41.72 -24.47 -5.97
C PRO A 5 -40.58 -24.00 -6.87
N ASN A 6 -40.89 -23.07 -7.74
CA ASN A 6 -39.97 -22.41 -8.66
C ASN A 6 -38.81 -21.83 -7.81
N ARG A 7 -37.58 -22.33 -7.97
CA ARG A 7 -36.41 -21.68 -7.39
C ARG A 7 -36.32 -20.33 -8.07
N PRO A 8 -36.25 -19.22 -7.29
CA PRO A 8 -36.06 -17.90 -7.89
C PRO A 8 -34.79 -17.92 -8.77
N ASP A 9 -34.88 -17.25 -9.91
CA ASP A 9 -33.77 -17.13 -10.86
C ASP A 9 -32.57 -16.49 -10.13
N ASP A 10 -31.35 -17.03 -10.29
CA ASP A 10 -30.15 -16.51 -9.61
C ASP A 10 -29.97 -14.99 -9.81
N HIS A 11 -30.49 -14.47 -10.92
CA HIS A 11 -30.49 -13.04 -11.23
C HIS A 11 -31.45 -12.24 -10.34
N GLU A 12 -32.62 -12.75 -10.05
CA GLU A 12 -33.64 -12.12 -9.22
C GLU A 12 -33.20 -12.06 -7.75
N VAL A 13 -32.63 -13.17 -7.26
CA VAL A 13 -32.02 -13.25 -5.93
C VAL A 13 -30.88 -12.22 -5.78
N GLN A 14 -30.06 -12.07 -6.84
CA GLN A 14 -28.94 -11.13 -6.85
C GLN A 14 -29.44 -9.67 -6.76
N GLN A 15 -30.50 -9.30 -7.50
CA GLN A 15 -31.06 -7.95 -7.47
C GLN A 15 -31.65 -7.60 -6.10
N GLN A 16 -32.35 -8.53 -5.46
CA GLN A 16 -32.92 -8.33 -4.12
C GLN A 16 -31.82 -8.07 -3.08
N TYR A 17 -30.69 -8.80 -3.15
CA TYR A 17 -29.55 -8.53 -2.26
C TYR A 17 -28.89 -7.18 -2.51
N ASP A 18 -28.77 -6.77 -3.78
CA ASP A 18 -28.24 -5.45 -4.10
C ASP A 18 -29.13 -4.33 -3.56
N ALA A 19 -30.46 -4.52 -3.60
CA ALA A 19 -31.43 -3.59 -3.00
C ALA A 19 -31.23 -3.49 -1.47
N LEU A 20 -31.05 -4.61 -0.77
CA LEU A 20 -30.77 -4.62 0.68
C LEU A 20 -29.44 -3.91 1.00
N LEU A 21 -28.36 -4.19 0.28
CA LEU A 21 -27.07 -3.52 0.50
C LEU A 21 -27.15 -2.02 0.26
N GLN A 22 -27.89 -1.59 -0.77
CA GLN A 22 -28.18 -0.18 -1.04
C GLN A 22 -29.00 0.47 0.08
N TYR A 23 -30.02 -0.24 0.59
CA TYR A 23 -30.80 0.20 1.72
C TYR A 23 -29.93 0.44 2.95
N LEU A 24 -29.07 -0.52 3.31
CA LEU A 24 -28.14 -0.41 4.43
C LEU A 24 -27.17 0.77 4.27
N LYS A 25 -26.64 0.97 3.07
CA LYS A 25 -25.76 2.10 2.75
C LYS A 25 -26.49 3.45 2.91
N ARG A 26 -27.69 3.58 2.35
CA ARG A 26 -28.47 4.82 2.38
C ARG A 26 -28.96 5.18 3.78
N THR A 27 -29.41 4.19 4.54
CA THR A 27 -30.08 4.42 5.84
C THR A 27 -29.09 4.61 6.99
N ARG A 28 -27.93 3.95 6.91
CA ARG A 28 -26.93 3.92 8.00
C ARG A 28 -25.52 4.31 7.58
N GLY A 29 -25.30 4.63 6.32
CA GLY A 29 -23.99 5.05 5.82
C GLY A 29 -22.93 3.93 5.78
N ILE A 30 -23.35 2.66 5.82
CA ILE A 30 -22.45 1.51 5.87
C ILE A 30 -22.36 0.90 4.47
N ASP A 31 -21.21 1.01 3.84
CA ASP A 31 -20.96 0.44 2.53
C ASP A 31 -20.36 -0.96 2.65
N LEU A 32 -21.17 -1.97 2.34
CA LEU A 32 -20.76 -3.37 2.33
C LEU A 32 -20.42 -3.89 0.94
N SER A 33 -20.39 -3.04 -0.09
CA SER A 33 -20.11 -3.45 -1.48
C SER A 33 -18.73 -4.07 -1.68
N GLY A 34 -17.76 -3.66 -0.86
CA GLY A 34 -16.40 -4.19 -0.85
C GLY A 34 -16.23 -5.54 -0.17
N TYR A 35 -17.27 -6.05 0.49
CA TYR A 35 -17.20 -7.35 1.18
C TYR A 35 -17.45 -8.52 0.21
N LYS A 36 -16.95 -9.71 0.56
CA LYS A 36 -17.23 -10.94 -0.19
C LYS A 36 -18.71 -11.30 -0.14
N ARG A 37 -19.41 -11.12 -1.25
CA ARG A 37 -20.86 -11.34 -1.39
C ARG A 37 -21.35 -12.70 -0.82
N PRO A 38 -20.75 -13.86 -1.15
CA PRO A 38 -21.25 -15.14 -0.64
C PRO A 38 -21.23 -15.22 0.89
N SER A 39 -20.28 -14.55 1.52
CA SER A 39 -20.16 -14.51 2.98
C SER A 39 -21.24 -13.65 3.62
N LEU A 40 -21.50 -12.46 3.06
CA LEU A 40 -22.58 -11.57 3.49
C LEU A 40 -23.94 -12.22 3.33
N MET A 41 -24.23 -12.75 2.13
CA MET A 41 -25.52 -13.39 1.81
C MET A 41 -25.85 -14.50 2.79
N ARG A 42 -24.90 -15.41 3.05
CA ARG A 42 -25.13 -16.51 4.00
C ARG A 42 -25.47 -16.02 5.40
N ARG A 43 -24.91 -14.91 5.85
CA ARG A 43 -25.16 -14.31 7.18
C ARG A 43 -26.51 -13.62 7.21
N ILE A 44 -26.83 -12.85 6.17
CA ILE A 44 -28.15 -12.20 6.04
C ILE A 44 -29.25 -13.25 6.08
N LEU A 45 -29.15 -14.30 5.25
CA LEU A 45 -30.11 -15.41 5.24
C LEU A 45 -30.29 -16.03 6.62
N ARG A 46 -29.18 -16.32 7.29
CA ARG A 46 -29.23 -16.92 8.64
C ARG A 46 -29.83 -15.97 9.68
N ARG A 47 -29.67 -14.66 9.53
CA ARG A 47 -30.35 -13.68 10.40
C ARG A 47 -31.84 -13.62 10.10
N MET A 48 -32.23 -13.64 8.83
CA MET A 48 -33.64 -13.72 8.41
C MET A 48 -34.31 -14.99 8.97
N GLU A 49 -33.63 -16.14 8.96
CA GLU A 49 -34.11 -17.37 9.59
C GLU A 49 -34.39 -17.19 11.11
N VAL A 50 -33.47 -16.52 11.84
CA VAL A 50 -33.62 -16.25 13.28
C VAL A 50 -34.88 -15.43 13.56
N VAL A 51 -35.16 -14.40 12.76
CA VAL A 51 -36.37 -13.56 12.90
C VAL A 51 -37.58 -14.14 12.18
N LYS A 52 -37.45 -15.31 11.52
CA LYS A 52 -38.50 -16.03 10.80
C LYS A 52 -39.15 -15.23 9.67
N ILE A 53 -38.36 -14.47 8.93
CA ILE A 53 -38.81 -13.68 7.78
C ILE A 53 -38.27 -14.32 6.51
N GLU A 54 -39.17 -14.62 5.58
CA GLU A 54 -38.87 -15.15 4.25
C GLU A 54 -38.93 -14.03 3.22
N GLY A 55 -37.88 -13.91 2.39
CA GLY A 55 -37.77 -12.91 1.33
C GLY A 55 -37.09 -11.61 1.78
N VAL A 56 -36.16 -11.15 0.94
CA VAL A 56 -35.33 -9.96 1.24
C VAL A 56 -36.16 -8.68 1.31
N GLU A 57 -37.15 -8.52 0.47
CA GLU A 57 -38.04 -7.35 0.47
C GLU A 57 -38.75 -7.21 1.81
N ARG A 58 -39.37 -8.30 2.30
CA ARG A 58 -40.01 -8.30 3.62
C ARG A 58 -39.05 -8.04 4.76
N TYR A 59 -37.78 -8.45 4.58
CA TYR A 59 -36.78 -8.17 5.58
C TYR A 59 -36.36 -6.71 5.59
N ILE A 60 -36.34 -6.03 4.43
CA ILE A 60 -36.13 -4.58 4.35
C ILE A 60 -37.28 -3.84 5.07
N ASP A 61 -38.51 -4.21 4.79
CA ASP A 61 -39.70 -3.63 5.48
C ASP A 61 -39.63 -3.85 7.00
N TYR A 62 -39.17 -5.03 7.42
CA TYR A 62 -38.97 -5.34 8.83
C TYR A 62 -37.88 -4.47 9.48
N LEU A 63 -36.76 -4.25 8.81
CA LEU A 63 -35.69 -3.38 9.27
C LEU A 63 -36.12 -1.90 9.39
N GLU A 64 -37.09 -1.45 8.57
CA GLU A 64 -37.61 -0.08 8.64
C GLU A 64 -38.39 0.20 9.92
N VAL A 65 -39.15 -0.80 10.40
CA VAL A 65 -40.00 -0.66 11.59
C VAL A 65 -39.36 -1.18 12.88
N HIS A 66 -38.18 -1.88 12.77
CA HIS A 66 -37.46 -2.44 13.91
C HIS A 66 -35.98 -1.97 13.92
N PRO A 67 -35.69 -0.77 14.42
CA PRO A 67 -34.32 -0.24 14.47
C PRO A 67 -33.35 -1.13 15.27
N GLU A 68 -33.84 -1.85 16.27
CA GLU A 68 -33.05 -2.81 17.07
C GLU A 68 -32.57 -4.01 16.25
N GLU A 69 -33.36 -4.44 15.26
CA GLU A 69 -32.95 -5.53 14.38
C GLU A 69 -31.78 -5.13 13.50
N PHE A 70 -31.71 -3.86 13.11
CA PHE A 70 -30.57 -3.35 12.37
C PHE A 70 -29.25 -3.54 13.15
N ALA A 71 -29.23 -3.20 14.44
CA ALA A 71 -28.06 -3.41 15.30
C ALA A 71 -27.70 -4.91 15.38
N GLN A 72 -28.70 -5.77 15.52
CA GLN A 72 -28.51 -7.22 15.56
C GLN A 72 -27.98 -7.77 14.23
N LEU A 73 -28.51 -7.31 13.09
CA LEU A 73 -28.01 -7.68 11.76
C LEU A 73 -26.56 -7.24 11.60
N PHE A 74 -26.24 -6.01 11.99
CA PHE A 74 -24.91 -5.45 11.85
C PHE A 74 -23.89 -6.23 12.69
N ASN A 75 -24.17 -6.50 13.95
CA ASN A 75 -23.34 -7.33 14.83
C ASN A 75 -23.17 -8.75 14.29
N TYR A 76 -24.16 -9.27 13.55
CA TYR A 76 -24.10 -10.57 12.94
C TYR A 76 -23.29 -10.58 11.63
N LEU A 77 -23.30 -9.48 10.89
CA LEU A 77 -22.48 -9.30 9.67
C LEU A 77 -21.03 -9.08 10.01
N LEU A 78 -20.72 -8.34 11.06
CA LEU A 78 -19.39 -8.14 11.57
C LEU A 78 -18.96 -9.35 12.43
N ILE A 79 -17.82 -9.92 12.13
CA ILE A 79 -17.29 -11.03 12.93
C ILE A 79 -16.30 -10.46 13.93
N ASN A 80 -16.75 -10.24 15.15
CA ASN A 80 -15.94 -9.73 16.24
C ASN A 80 -15.19 -10.84 17.01
N VAL A 81 -14.85 -11.96 16.35
CA VAL A 81 -14.13 -13.06 16.96
C VAL A 81 -12.64 -12.70 17.07
N THR A 82 -12.22 -12.38 18.27
CA THR A 82 -10.83 -12.06 18.60
C THR A 82 -10.41 -12.79 19.86
N ALA A 83 -9.12 -12.90 20.12
CA ALA A 83 -8.55 -13.47 21.32
C ALA A 83 -7.18 -12.87 21.61
N PHE A 84 -6.78 -12.83 22.88
CA PHE A 84 -5.40 -12.51 23.25
C PHE A 84 -4.43 -13.53 22.62
N PHE A 85 -3.30 -13.07 22.12
CA PHE A 85 -2.26 -13.91 21.52
C PHE A 85 -2.76 -14.87 20.42
N ARG A 86 -3.84 -14.54 19.72
CA ARG A 86 -4.39 -15.36 18.63
C ARG A 86 -3.29 -15.71 17.62
N ASP A 87 -3.06 -17.03 17.35
CA ASP A 87 -1.91 -17.55 16.59
C ASP A 87 -0.57 -17.26 17.29
N GLN A 88 -0.40 -17.75 18.48
CA GLN A 88 0.74 -17.52 19.39
C GLN A 88 2.14 -17.54 18.70
N PRO A 89 2.47 -18.49 17.77
CA PRO A 89 3.78 -18.47 17.10
C PRO A 89 4.07 -17.16 16.35
N ALA A 90 3.05 -16.53 15.77
CA ALA A 90 3.20 -15.26 15.06
C ALA A 90 3.49 -14.10 16.03
N TRP A 91 2.87 -14.09 17.20
CA TRP A 91 3.16 -13.12 18.26
C TRP A 91 4.54 -13.32 18.87
N THR A 92 4.98 -14.57 19.05
CA THR A 92 6.35 -14.88 19.47
C THR A 92 7.37 -14.32 18.48
N TYR A 93 7.18 -14.55 17.18
CA TYR A 93 8.05 -13.99 16.15
C TYR A 93 8.05 -12.46 16.15
N LEU A 94 6.87 -11.83 16.24
CA LEU A 94 6.77 -10.37 16.34
C LEU A 94 7.57 -9.86 17.54
N ASN A 95 7.36 -10.48 18.70
CA ASN A 95 8.03 -10.08 19.94
C ASN A 95 9.56 -10.25 19.88
N GLU A 96 10.03 -11.39 19.39
CA GLU A 96 11.46 -11.73 19.44
C GLU A 96 12.28 -11.13 18.32
N THR A 97 11.66 -10.89 17.17
CA THR A 97 12.39 -10.49 15.96
C THR A 97 12.04 -9.06 15.51
N ILE A 98 10.78 -8.71 15.49
CA ILE A 98 10.34 -7.44 14.87
C ILE A 98 10.37 -6.28 15.87
N LEU A 99 9.80 -6.45 17.06
CA LEU A 99 9.76 -5.38 18.06
C LEU A 99 11.16 -4.89 18.48
N PRO A 100 12.19 -5.74 18.67
CA PRO A 100 13.55 -5.26 18.90
C PRO A 100 14.07 -4.37 17.78
N ARG A 101 13.97 -4.81 16.53
CA ARG A 101 14.40 -4.04 15.36
C ARG A 101 13.67 -2.69 15.24
N LEU A 102 12.36 -2.69 15.51
CA LEU A 102 11.54 -1.48 15.49
C LEU A 102 11.98 -0.49 16.59
N ILE A 103 12.28 -0.99 17.78
CA ILE A 103 12.72 -0.16 18.91
C ILE A 103 14.12 0.38 18.68
N GLU A 104 15.05 -0.44 18.18
CA GLU A 104 16.44 -0.05 17.87
C GLU A 104 16.52 0.98 16.74
N ALA A 105 15.61 0.92 15.76
CA ALA A 105 15.54 1.91 14.68
C ALA A 105 15.08 3.30 15.14
N LYS A 106 14.66 3.46 16.40
CA LYS A 106 14.19 4.72 16.98
C LYS A 106 15.22 5.32 17.91
N SER A 107 15.28 6.64 17.95
CA SER A 107 16.03 7.32 19.01
C SER A 107 15.46 6.98 20.40
N PRO A 108 16.23 7.05 21.46
CA PRO A 108 15.78 6.74 22.83
C PRO A 108 14.52 7.48 23.26
N GLU A 109 14.33 8.70 22.80
CA GLU A 109 13.14 9.54 23.06
C GLU A 109 12.09 9.44 21.95
N GLY A 110 12.37 8.72 20.85
CA GLY A 110 11.51 8.60 19.67
C GLY A 110 10.19 7.90 19.97
N GLY A 111 9.09 8.48 19.52
CA GLY A 111 7.76 7.91 19.66
C GLY A 111 7.57 6.66 18.78
N ILE A 112 6.83 5.70 19.30
CA ILE A 112 6.42 4.47 18.61
C ILE A 112 4.92 4.54 18.36
N ARG A 113 4.52 4.49 17.09
CA ARG A 113 3.12 4.57 16.67
C ARG A 113 2.70 3.23 16.07
N VAL A 114 1.69 2.63 16.67
CA VAL A 114 1.15 1.35 16.24
C VAL A 114 -0.33 1.53 15.86
N TRP A 115 -0.78 0.83 14.85
CA TRP A 115 -2.20 0.76 14.50
C TRP A 115 -2.64 -0.70 14.45
N SER A 116 -3.64 -1.05 15.27
CA SER A 116 -4.40 -2.30 15.21
C SER A 116 -5.71 -1.99 14.49
N ALA A 117 -5.81 -2.44 13.24
CA ALA A 117 -6.89 -2.17 12.31
C ALA A 117 -7.85 -3.37 12.24
N GLY A 118 -9.12 -3.18 12.58
CA GLY A 118 -10.08 -4.27 12.80
C GLY A 118 -9.85 -4.93 14.17
N CYS A 119 -9.75 -4.13 15.23
CA CYS A 119 -9.33 -4.58 16.56
C CYS A 119 -10.42 -5.30 17.37
N ALA A 120 -11.67 -5.30 16.89
CA ALA A 120 -12.84 -5.81 17.60
C ALA A 120 -12.90 -5.34 19.07
N SER A 121 -13.07 -6.25 20.04
CA SER A 121 -13.16 -5.93 21.46
C SER A 121 -11.81 -5.76 22.19
N GLY A 122 -10.71 -5.54 21.45
CA GLY A 122 -9.48 -4.96 21.99
C GLY A 122 -8.40 -5.95 22.45
N GLN A 123 -8.57 -7.25 22.31
CA GLN A 123 -7.58 -8.25 22.73
C GLN A 123 -6.26 -8.09 21.95
N GLU A 124 -6.32 -7.78 20.65
CA GLU A 124 -5.14 -7.56 19.80
C GLU A 124 -4.32 -6.33 20.24
N PRO A 125 -4.89 -5.11 20.33
CA PRO A 125 -4.10 -3.94 20.75
C PRO A 125 -3.58 -4.06 22.18
N TYR A 126 -4.26 -4.75 23.09
CA TYR A 126 -3.71 -5.00 24.42
C TYR A 126 -2.60 -6.06 24.42
N THR A 127 -2.67 -7.07 23.53
CA THR A 127 -1.54 -7.98 23.31
C THR A 127 -0.30 -7.21 22.88
N ILE A 128 -0.44 -6.29 21.92
CA ILE A 128 0.66 -5.42 21.46
C ILE A 128 1.18 -4.55 22.60
N ALA A 129 0.27 -3.97 23.39
CA ALA A 129 0.64 -3.12 24.53
C ALA A 129 1.47 -3.88 25.57
N MET A 130 1.05 -5.08 25.94
CA MET A 130 1.81 -5.94 26.87
C MET A 130 3.21 -6.25 26.32
N LEU A 131 3.32 -6.68 25.07
CA LEU A 131 4.61 -7.02 24.45
C LEU A 131 5.55 -5.80 24.39
N LEU A 132 5.07 -4.63 24.02
CA LEU A 132 5.88 -3.40 24.00
C LEU A 132 6.27 -2.97 25.42
N CYS A 133 5.37 -3.13 26.38
CA CYS A 133 5.67 -2.83 27.79
C CYS A 133 6.72 -3.77 28.38
N GLU A 134 6.70 -5.06 28.02
CA GLU A 134 7.75 -6.03 28.41
C GLU A 134 9.13 -5.63 27.86
N ARG A 135 9.18 -5.10 26.64
CA ARG A 135 10.43 -4.71 25.98
C ARG A 135 11.01 -3.37 26.44
N LEU A 136 10.15 -2.41 26.70
CA LEU A 136 10.55 -1.03 27.04
C LEU A 136 10.59 -0.76 28.55
N GLY A 137 9.83 -1.52 29.35
CA GLY A 137 9.44 -1.15 30.70
C GLY A 137 8.28 -0.15 30.72
N MET A 138 7.57 -0.07 31.84
CA MET A 138 6.33 0.69 31.99
C MET A 138 6.51 2.20 31.70
N HIS A 139 7.51 2.83 32.28
CA HIS A 139 7.68 4.28 32.14
C HIS A 139 8.04 4.72 30.70
N PRO A 140 9.01 4.12 29.98
CA PRO A 140 9.25 4.42 28.57
C PRO A 140 8.06 4.06 27.68
N PHE A 141 7.35 2.96 27.98
CA PHE A 141 6.14 2.58 27.25
C PHE A 141 5.09 3.69 27.30
N GLN A 142 4.74 4.19 28.49
CA GLN A 142 3.75 5.25 28.65
C GLN A 142 4.14 6.55 27.95
N LYS A 143 5.43 6.90 27.94
CA LYS A 143 5.94 8.12 27.33
C LYS A 143 6.01 8.06 25.82
N ARG A 144 6.40 6.91 25.26
CA ARG A 144 6.78 6.74 23.85
C ARG A 144 5.75 6.05 22.98
N VAL A 145 4.90 5.18 23.54
CA VAL A 145 4.02 4.32 22.75
C VAL A 145 2.63 4.92 22.61
N LYS A 146 2.11 4.93 21.39
CA LYS A 146 0.72 5.21 21.05
C LYS A 146 0.19 4.08 20.18
N ILE A 147 -0.87 3.40 20.65
CA ILE A 147 -1.53 2.31 19.91
C ILE A 147 -2.91 2.81 19.52
N TYR A 148 -3.13 2.98 18.23
CA TYR A 148 -4.44 3.28 17.67
C TYR A 148 -5.15 1.95 17.43
N ALA A 149 -6.28 1.76 18.06
CA ALA A 149 -7.11 0.57 17.94
C ALA A 149 -8.43 0.98 17.27
N SER A 150 -8.68 0.47 16.08
CA SER A 150 -9.85 0.89 15.34
C SER A 150 -10.67 -0.28 14.82
N ASP A 151 -11.96 -0.08 14.82
CA ASP A 151 -12.95 -0.99 14.24
C ASP A 151 -14.13 -0.20 13.69
N ILE A 152 -14.94 -0.81 12.84
CA ILE A 152 -16.18 -0.22 12.36
C ILE A 152 -17.31 -0.41 13.40
N ASP A 153 -17.18 -1.40 14.28
CA ASP A 153 -18.17 -1.75 15.30
C ASP A 153 -18.03 -0.91 16.58
N PRO A 154 -19.00 -0.03 16.87
CA PRO A 154 -18.96 0.81 18.06
C PRO A 154 -19.16 0.02 19.38
N GLU A 155 -19.88 -1.13 19.36
CA GLU A 155 -20.12 -1.95 20.55
C GLU A 155 -18.84 -2.68 20.95
N ALA A 156 -18.15 -3.30 19.99
CA ALA A 156 -16.85 -3.93 20.20
C ALA A 156 -15.80 -2.92 20.70
N LEU A 157 -15.78 -1.71 20.13
CA LEU A 157 -14.91 -0.64 20.61
C LEU A 157 -15.25 -0.19 22.04
N HIS A 158 -16.52 -0.22 22.42
CA HIS A 158 -16.94 0.10 23.79
C HIS A 158 -16.39 -0.93 24.77
N GLU A 159 -16.52 -2.23 24.49
CA GLU A 159 -15.92 -3.32 25.26
C GLU A 159 -14.40 -3.17 25.38
N GLY A 160 -13.73 -2.89 24.27
CA GLY A 160 -12.29 -2.64 24.24
C GLY A 160 -11.86 -1.49 25.15
N ARG A 161 -12.61 -0.36 25.14
CA ARG A 161 -12.33 0.78 26.05
C ARG A 161 -12.51 0.43 27.52
N GLN A 162 -13.50 -0.40 27.85
CA GLN A 162 -13.66 -0.89 29.21
C GLN A 162 -12.47 -1.75 29.63
N GLY A 163 -11.94 -2.56 28.70
CA GLY A 163 -10.82 -3.46 28.95
C GLY A 163 -11.13 -4.52 30.01
N LEU A 164 -12.39 -4.99 30.04
CA LEU A 164 -12.93 -5.91 31.05
C LEU A 164 -13.28 -7.25 30.41
N TYR A 165 -12.54 -8.29 30.76
CA TYR A 165 -12.57 -9.59 30.10
C TYR A 165 -13.00 -10.71 31.08
N THR A 166 -13.56 -11.79 30.54
CA THR A 166 -13.88 -13.00 31.30
C THR A 166 -12.64 -13.88 31.53
N ALA A 167 -12.74 -14.90 32.36
CA ALA A 167 -11.68 -15.88 32.54
C ALA A 167 -11.35 -16.61 31.22
N ASN A 168 -12.36 -16.93 30.43
CA ASN A 168 -12.16 -17.57 29.11
C ASN A 168 -11.42 -16.67 28.13
N ASP A 169 -11.68 -15.37 28.13
CA ASP A 169 -11.03 -14.42 27.22
C ASP A 169 -9.52 -14.33 27.50
N VAL A 170 -9.11 -14.44 28.76
CA VAL A 170 -7.70 -14.34 29.19
C VAL A 170 -6.97 -15.67 29.24
N GLU A 171 -7.61 -16.78 28.92
CA GLU A 171 -7.03 -18.14 29.03
C GLU A 171 -5.71 -18.27 28.21
N ALA A 172 -5.64 -17.63 27.05
CA ALA A 172 -4.44 -17.65 26.21
C ALA A 172 -3.33 -16.69 26.69
N VAL A 173 -3.57 -15.87 27.71
CA VAL A 173 -2.58 -14.95 28.26
C VAL A 173 -1.67 -15.69 29.25
N PRO A 174 -0.33 -15.59 29.10
CA PRO A 174 0.59 -16.15 30.08
C PRO A 174 0.30 -15.63 31.51
N GLN A 175 0.32 -16.51 32.50
CA GLN A 175 -0.03 -16.19 33.89
C GLN A 175 0.77 -15.00 34.44
N ALA A 176 2.07 -14.91 34.12
CA ALA A 176 2.92 -13.79 34.51
C ALA A 176 2.44 -12.44 33.99
N LEU A 177 1.86 -12.42 32.74
CA LEU A 177 1.29 -11.21 32.14
C LEU A 177 -0.07 -10.87 32.73
N ILE A 178 -0.87 -11.88 33.12
CA ILE A 178 -2.13 -11.66 33.85
C ILE A 178 -1.85 -10.94 35.16
N GLU A 179 -0.93 -11.47 35.98
CA GLU A 179 -0.55 -10.89 37.27
C GLU A 179 0.00 -9.47 37.13
N LYS A 180 0.70 -9.19 36.05
CA LYS A 180 1.37 -7.89 35.82
C LYS A 180 0.47 -6.83 35.21
N TYR A 181 -0.47 -7.24 34.32
CA TYR A 181 -1.22 -6.29 33.47
C TYR A 181 -2.71 -6.29 33.68
N PHE A 182 -3.24 -7.20 34.54
CA PHE A 182 -4.66 -7.27 34.79
C PHE A 182 -4.95 -7.17 36.30
N GLN A 183 -5.98 -6.44 36.62
CA GLN A 183 -6.57 -6.42 37.95
C GLN A 183 -7.79 -7.36 37.97
N ARG A 184 -7.80 -8.33 38.87
CA ARG A 184 -8.96 -9.20 39.06
C ARG A 184 -10.07 -8.44 39.77
N THR A 185 -11.25 -8.39 39.18
CA THR A 185 -12.45 -7.73 39.70
C THR A 185 -13.58 -8.75 39.70
N GLN A 186 -13.93 -9.33 40.86
CA GLN A 186 -14.89 -10.44 40.97
C GLN A 186 -14.50 -11.62 40.06
N ASN A 187 -15.33 -11.93 39.05
CA ASN A 187 -15.07 -13.00 38.06
C ASN A 187 -14.50 -12.49 36.72
N ARG A 188 -14.00 -11.26 36.70
CA ARG A 188 -13.45 -10.63 35.46
C ARG A 188 -12.03 -10.11 35.69
N TYR A 189 -11.36 -9.86 34.58
CA TYR A 189 -10.01 -9.34 34.50
C TYR A 189 -10.02 -7.99 33.79
N MET A 190 -9.65 -6.93 34.50
CA MET A 190 -9.57 -5.58 33.93
C MET A 190 -8.12 -5.24 33.61
N VAL A 191 -7.84 -4.82 32.38
CA VAL A 191 -6.50 -4.34 32.00
C VAL A 191 -6.13 -3.11 32.82
N HIS A 192 -4.91 -3.06 33.35
CA HIS A 192 -4.43 -1.93 34.17
C HIS A 192 -4.55 -0.58 33.42
N ALA A 193 -4.95 0.46 34.15
CA ALA A 193 -5.13 1.80 33.60
C ALA A 193 -3.89 2.33 32.88
N ASP A 194 -2.71 1.98 33.36
CA ASP A 194 -1.44 2.40 32.77
C ASP A 194 -1.19 1.85 31.37
N VAL A 195 -1.68 0.65 31.08
CA VAL A 195 -1.66 0.03 29.76
C VAL A 195 -2.78 0.60 28.89
N ARG A 196 -4.00 0.75 29.45
CA ARG A 196 -5.16 1.27 28.71
C ARG A 196 -4.94 2.68 28.15
N ARG A 197 -4.23 3.55 28.90
CA ARG A 197 -3.94 4.94 28.47
C ARG A 197 -3.11 5.02 27.18
N ALA A 198 -2.32 4.00 26.86
CA ALA A 198 -1.53 3.96 25.63
C ALA A 198 -2.36 3.50 24.41
N VAL A 199 -3.56 2.93 24.64
CA VAL A 199 -4.43 2.42 23.56
C VAL A 199 -5.59 3.39 23.33
N ILE A 200 -5.69 3.89 22.12
CA ILE A 200 -6.68 4.89 21.68
C ILE A 200 -7.67 4.20 20.78
N PHE A 201 -8.87 3.94 21.28
CA PHE A 201 -9.95 3.32 20.52
C PHE A 201 -10.77 4.35 19.73
N GLY A 202 -10.94 4.12 18.43
CA GLY A 202 -11.72 4.96 17.54
C GLY A 202 -12.49 4.18 16.48
N ARG A 203 -13.70 4.65 16.14
CA ARG A 203 -14.41 4.11 14.98
C ARG A 203 -13.63 4.50 13.72
N HIS A 204 -13.42 3.53 12.85
CA HIS A 204 -12.72 3.74 11.59
C HIS A 204 -13.15 2.68 10.57
N ASP A 205 -13.62 3.13 9.43
CA ASP A 205 -13.90 2.29 8.28
C ASP A 205 -12.67 2.22 7.38
N LEU A 206 -12.10 1.03 7.23
CA LEU A 206 -10.91 0.80 6.41
C LEU A 206 -11.11 1.15 4.93
N VAL A 207 -12.38 1.13 4.47
CA VAL A 207 -12.75 1.42 3.09
C VAL A 207 -12.85 2.92 2.83
N SER A 208 -13.54 3.66 3.68
CA SER A 208 -13.90 5.06 3.43
C SER A 208 -13.02 6.08 4.16
N ASP A 209 -12.59 5.78 5.40
CA ASP A 209 -11.91 6.78 6.22
C ASP A 209 -10.42 6.92 5.89
N ALA A 210 -9.86 8.11 6.06
CA ALA A 210 -8.43 8.36 5.82
C ALA A 210 -7.54 7.54 6.77
N PRO A 211 -6.47 6.90 6.28
CA PRO A 211 -5.64 6.04 7.10
C PRO A 211 -4.85 6.82 8.15
N ILE A 212 -4.63 6.20 9.30
CA ILE A 212 -3.76 6.73 10.36
C ILE A 212 -2.32 6.69 9.85
N SER A 213 -1.63 7.82 9.81
CA SER A 213 -0.31 7.96 9.19
C SER A 213 0.86 7.89 10.17
N ARG A 214 2.08 7.78 9.62
CA ARG A 214 3.36 7.76 10.33
C ARG A 214 3.46 6.60 11.31
N LEU A 215 3.09 5.41 10.86
CA LEU A 215 3.10 4.20 11.69
C LEU A 215 4.43 3.46 11.58
N ASP A 216 4.85 2.88 12.68
CA ASP A 216 6.01 2.01 12.76
C ASP A 216 5.61 0.54 12.68
N LEU A 217 4.40 0.22 13.15
CA LEU A 217 3.79 -1.09 13.03
C LEU A 217 2.30 -0.92 12.72
N LEU A 218 1.85 -1.59 11.66
CA LEU A 218 0.45 -1.75 11.32
C LEU A 218 0.08 -3.22 11.46
N VAL A 219 -0.92 -3.50 12.28
CA VAL A 219 -1.44 -4.84 12.51
C VAL A 219 -2.87 -4.88 11.97
N CYS A 220 -3.15 -5.79 11.04
CA CYS A 220 -4.48 -6.03 10.50
C CYS A 220 -4.65 -7.52 10.30
N ARG A 221 -5.12 -8.22 11.32
CA ARG A 221 -5.18 -9.67 11.33
C ARG A 221 -6.61 -10.17 11.31
N ASN A 222 -6.87 -11.11 10.40
CA ASN A 222 -8.18 -11.76 10.25
C ASN A 222 -9.32 -10.79 9.85
N THR A 223 -8.99 -9.67 9.23
CA THR A 223 -9.94 -8.63 8.81
C THR A 223 -10.03 -8.54 7.28
N LEU A 224 -8.89 -8.50 6.57
CA LEU A 224 -8.86 -8.38 5.11
C LEU A 224 -9.54 -9.56 4.40
N MET A 225 -9.58 -10.71 5.03
CA MET A 225 -10.22 -11.92 4.47
C MET A 225 -11.71 -11.74 4.16
N TYR A 226 -12.37 -10.75 4.73
CA TYR A 226 -13.80 -10.46 4.49
C TYR A 226 -14.04 -9.61 3.25
N PHE A 227 -13.04 -8.90 2.77
CA PHE A 227 -13.12 -8.03 1.60
C PHE A 227 -12.84 -8.79 0.29
N ASN A 228 -13.43 -8.32 -0.81
CA ASN A 228 -13.09 -8.78 -2.14
C ASN A 228 -11.68 -8.34 -2.55
N ALA A 229 -11.16 -8.87 -3.68
CA ALA A 229 -9.78 -8.62 -4.09
C ALA A 229 -9.50 -7.13 -4.39
N GLU A 230 -10.44 -6.43 -5.02
CA GLU A 230 -10.32 -5.01 -5.35
C GLU A 230 -10.23 -4.15 -4.08
N MET A 231 -11.08 -4.45 -3.09
CA MET A 231 -11.08 -3.72 -1.83
C MET A 231 -9.85 -4.05 -0.98
N GLN A 232 -9.35 -5.28 -1.03
CA GLN A 232 -8.07 -5.63 -0.40
C GLN A 232 -6.93 -4.81 -0.99
N ASP A 233 -6.88 -4.66 -2.33
CA ASP A 233 -5.89 -3.84 -3.02
C ASP A 233 -5.97 -2.38 -2.55
N HIS A 234 -7.16 -1.83 -2.50
CA HIS A 234 -7.43 -0.48 -2.00
C HIS A 234 -6.91 -0.29 -0.57
N ILE A 235 -7.28 -1.17 0.36
CA ILE A 235 -6.88 -1.08 1.78
C ILE A 235 -5.36 -1.24 1.93
N LEU A 236 -4.73 -2.20 1.23
CA LEU A 236 -3.29 -2.42 1.30
C LEU A 236 -2.49 -1.24 0.76
N THR A 237 -2.99 -0.60 -0.29
CA THR A 237 -2.40 0.65 -0.82
C THR A 237 -2.42 1.75 0.24
N ARG A 238 -3.52 1.90 0.98
CA ARG A 238 -3.64 2.88 2.08
C ARG A 238 -2.74 2.52 3.26
N PHE A 239 -2.58 1.24 3.57
CA PHE A 239 -1.66 0.76 4.60
C PHE A 239 -0.20 1.08 4.27
N HIS A 240 0.18 0.91 3.00
CA HIS A 240 1.51 1.31 2.53
C HIS A 240 1.77 2.80 2.77
N PHE A 241 0.81 3.67 2.45
CA PHE A 241 0.91 5.11 2.71
C PHE A 241 0.99 5.43 4.21
N ALA A 242 0.25 4.70 5.04
CA ALA A 242 0.20 4.90 6.49
C ALA A 242 1.54 4.61 7.19
N LEU A 243 2.31 3.66 6.67
CA LEU A 243 3.57 3.21 7.26
C LEU A 243 4.73 4.17 6.98
N ASN A 244 5.60 4.36 7.98
CA ASN A 244 6.92 4.95 7.80
C ASN A 244 7.79 4.10 6.88
N GLU A 245 8.89 4.64 6.34
CA GLU A 245 9.81 3.92 5.44
C GLU A 245 10.39 2.64 6.05
N THR A 246 10.60 2.62 7.35
CA THR A 246 11.09 1.46 8.11
C THR A 246 9.95 0.70 8.81
N GLY A 247 8.70 0.96 8.43
CA GLY A 247 7.51 0.39 9.08
C GLY A 247 7.22 -1.05 8.68
N TYR A 248 6.54 -1.76 9.56
CA TYR A 248 6.17 -3.16 9.39
C TYR A 248 4.65 -3.32 9.30
N LEU A 249 4.23 -4.23 8.41
CA LEU A 249 2.86 -4.72 8.30
C LEU A 249 2.78 -6.15 8.84
N PHE A 250 1.87 -6.41 9.77
CA PHE A 250 1.63 -7.72 10.36
C PHE A 250 0.20 -8.16 10.08
N LEU A 251 0.05 -9.22 9.30
CA LEU A 251 -1.24 -9.76 8.85
C LEU A 251 -1.59 -11.08 9.54
N GLY A 252 -2.83 -11.51 9.40
CA GLY A 252 -3.29 -12.81 9.86
C GLY A 252 -2.94 -13.94 8.90
N LYS A 253 -3.01 -15.17 9.40
CA LYS A 253 -2.61 -16.39 8.68
C LYS A 253 -3.39 -16.63 7.37
N ALA A 254 -4.66 -16.22 7.34
CA ALA A 254 -5.53 -16.39 6.18
C ALA A 254 -5.33 -15.31 5.10
N GLU A 255 -4.51 -14.29 5.37
CA GLU A 255 -4.31 -13.13 4.50
C GLU A 255 -3.02 -13.31 3.70
N MET A 256 -3.11 -13.14 2.38
CA MET A 256 -1.98 -13.35 1.46
C MET A 256 -1.79 -12.12 0.58
N LEU A 257 -0.55 -11.63 0.50
CA LEU A 257 -0.16 -10.49 -0.35
C LEU A 257 0.38 -10.91 -1.73
N LEU A 258 -0.13 -12.00 -2.31
CA LEU A 258 0.41 -12.57 -3.56
C LEU A 258 0.39 -11.59 -4.74
N THR A 259 -0.57 -10.66 -4.75
CA THR A 259 -0.74 -9.67 -5.84
C THR A 259 -0.10 -8.32 -5.55
N HIS A 260 0.45 -8.10 -4.35
CA HIS A 260 0.94 -6.78 -3.88
C HIS A 260 2.43 -6.80 -3.50
N ALA A 261 3.21 -7.68 -4.11
CA ALA A 261 4.65 -7.80 -3.89
C ALA A 261 5.42 -6.47 -4.13
N ASN A 262 4.84 -5.56 -4.91
CA ASN A 262 5.43 -4.25 -5.19
C ASN A 262 5.30 -3.25 -4.03
N LEU A 263 4.28 -3.41 -3.17
CA LEU A 263 4.03 -2.50 -2.04
C LEU A 263 4.75 -2.94 -0.76
N PHE A 264 4.93 -4.25 -0.60
CA PHE A 264 5.46 -4.82 0.64
C PHE A 264 6.49 -5.91 0.35
N THR A 265 7.63 -5.82 1.02
CA THR A 265 8.67 -6.85 0.98
C THR A 265 8.44 -7.86 2.10
N PRO A 266 8.32 -9.17 1.82
CA PRO A 266 8.14 -10.17 2.86
C PRO A 266 9.39 -10.27 3.73
N ILE A 267 9.22 -10.13 5.05
CA ILE A 267 10.25 -10.43 6.05
C ILE A 267 10.14 -11.88 6.50
N ASP A 268 8.90 -12.32 6.78
CA ASP A 268 8.60 -13.71 7.10
C ASP A 268 7.20 -14.07 6.60
N LEU A 269 7.15 -14.95 5.59
CA LEU A 269 5.89 -15.40 4.99
C LEU A 269 5.10 -16.34 5.90
N LYS A 270 5.78 -17.11 6.75
CA LYS A 270 5.12 -18.05 7.67
C LYS A 270 4.31 -17.30 8.72
N HIS A 271 4.88 -16.22 9.26
CA HIS A 271 4.24 -15.39 10.29
C HIS A 271 3.53 -14.15 9.73
N ARG A 272 3.51 -13.99 8.39
CA ARG A 272 2.83 -12.88 7.69
C ARG A 272 3.32 -11.49 8.11
N VAL A 273 4.62 -11.34 8.23
CA VAL A 273 5.27 -10.05 8.51
C VAL A 273 5.94 -9.52 7.25
N PHE A 274 5.68 -8.26 6.97
CA PHE A 274 6.17 -7.57 5.79
C PHE A 274 6.76 -6.22 6.18
N ALA A 275 7.77 -5.75 5.43
CA ALA A 275 8.27 -4.38 5.50
C ALA A 275 7.66 -3.55 4.36
N LYS A 276 7.55 -2.26 4.56
CA LYS A 276 7.20 -1.32 3.49
C LYS A 276 8.28 -1.37 2.40
N ALA A 277 7.86 -1.52 1.13
CA ALA A 277 8.79 -1.41 0.01
C ALA A 277 9.12 0.07 -0.25
N THR A 278 10.42 0.41 -0.27
CA THR A 278 10.91 1.79 -0.48
C THR A 278 11.00 2.16 -1.97
N ASN A 279 11.24 1.18 -2.84
CA ASN A 279 11.36 1.38 -4.29
C ASN A 279 10.06 1.01 -5.01
N ILE A 280 9.05 1.87 -4.89
CA ILE A 280 7.81 1.71 -5.64
C ILE A 280 7.94 2.41 -6.98
N GLY A 281 7.65 1.69 -8.07
CA GLY A 281 7.58 2.27 -9.40
C GLY A 281 6.59 3.44 -9.47
N VAL A 282 6.80 4.36 -10.42
CA VAL A 282 5.95 5.55 -10.59
C VAL A 282 4.45 5.18 -10.74
N ARG A 283 4.14 4.06 -11.40
CA ARG A 283 2.77 3.53 -11.54
C ARG A 283 2.10 3.20 -10.20
N ASP A 284 2.84 2.59 -9.29
CA ASP A 284 2.29 2.18 -7.99
C ASP A 284 2.19 3.38 -7.04
N ARG A 285 3.12 4.36 -7.12
CA ARG A 285 2.96 5.66 -6.45
C ARG A 285 1.68 6.38 -6.89
N LEU A 286 1.33 6.31 -8.16
CA LEU A 286 0.11 6.91 -8.70
C LEU A 286 -1.15 6.21 -8.21
N ARG A 287 -1.15 4.88 -8.13
CA ARG A 287 -2.24 4.12 -7.53
C ARG A 287 -2.46 4.52 -6.06
N VAL A 288 -1.39 4.66 -5.28
CA VAL A 288 -1.44 5.13 -3.89
C VAL A 288 -2.10 6.50 -3.78
N LEU A 289 -1.73 7.45 -4.63
CA LEU A 289 -2.29 8.81 -4.64
C LEU A 289 -3.77 8.83 -5.07
N HIS A 290 -4.16 7.98 -6.01
CA HIS A 290 -5.54 7.88 -6.49
C HIS A 290 -6.51 7.39 -5.39
N HIS A 291 -6.05 6.55 -4.48
CA HIS A 291 -6.88 5.96 -3.43
C HIS A 291 -7.00 6.79 -2.14
N ILE A 292 -6.31 7.93 -2.02
CA ILE A 292 -6.29 8.73 -0.79
C ILE A 292 -7.43 9.77 -0.70
N GLY A 293 -8.34 9.81 -1.69
CA GLY A 293 -9.61 10.55 -1.50
C GLY A 293 -9.67 11.98 -2.02
N GLU A 294 -8.88 12.34 -3.01
CA GLU A 294 -9.11 13.51 -3.86
C GLU A 294 -9.39 13.06 -5.31
N GLU A 295 -10.52 12.42 -5.53
CA GLU A 295 -10.88 11.87 -6.85
C GLU A 295 -10.76 12.88 -8.02
N ALA A 296 -11.09 14.14 -7.81
CA ALA A 296 -11.00 15.16 -8.85
C ALA A 296 -9.57 15.72 -9.04
N ALA A 297 -8.77 15.82 -7.98
CA ALA A 297 -7.38 16.28 -8.05
C ALA A 297 -6.44 15.15 -8.48
N ALA A 298 -6.68 13.93 -7.98
CA ALA A 298 -5.95 12.73 -8.37
C ALA A 298 -6.18 12.37 -9.84
N ASN A 299 -7.40 12.45 -10.36
CA ASN A 299 -7.69 12.24 -11.78
C ASN A 299 -7.00 13.28 -12.69
N ARG A 300 -6.97 14.56 -12.29
CA ARG A 300 -6.23 15.59 -13.05
C ARG A 300 -4.72 15.33 -13.01
N LEU A 301 -4.17 15.01 -11.84
CA LEU A 301 -2.75 14.71 -11.69
C LEU A 301 -2.36 13.42 -12.46
N THR A 302 -3.16 12.37 -12.36
CA THR A 302 -2.97 11.12 -13.11
C THR A 302 -3.04 11.36 -14.62
N GLN A 303 -3.99 12.17 -15.08
CA GLN A 303 -4.10 12.56 -16.48
C GLN A 303 -2.89 13.41 -16.93
N GLN A 304 -2.45 14.36 -16.12
CA GLN A 304 -1.25 15.16 -16.40
C GLN A 304 0.01 14.31 -16.48
N LEU A 305 0.20 13.39 -15.54
CA LEU A 305 1.35 12.48 -15.53
C LEU A 305 1.29 11.51 -16.70
N HIS A 306 0.12 10.99 -17.04
CA HIS A 306 -0.07 10.13 -18.21
C HIS A 306 0.25 10.89 -19.50
N VAL A 307 -0.19 12.15 -19.64
CA VAL A 307 0.15 13.01 -20.78
C VAL A 307 1.66 13.29 -20.83
N ARG A 308 2.31 13.51 -19.68
CA ARG A 308 3.78 13.69 -19.60
C ARG A 308 4.53 12.42 -20.03
N ASP A 309 4.10 11.25 -19.55
CA ASP A 309 4.68 9.96 -19.95
C ASP A 309 4.49 9.67 -21.44
N LEU A 310 3.30 9.91 -21.97
CA LEU A 310 3.05 9.80 -23.41
C LEU A 310 3.91 10.79 -24.22
N SER A 311 4.03 12.04 -23.75
CA SER A 311 4.87 13.05 -24.38
C SER A 311 6.34 12.65 -24.39
N PHE A 312 6.84 12.12 -23.27
CA PHE A 312 8.21 11.62 -23.16
C PHE A 312 8.46 10.41 -24.07
N ASN A 313 7.52 9.47 -24.14
CA ASN A 313 7.62 8.30 -24.99
C ASN A 313 7.47 8.65 -26.50
N SER A 314 6.69 9.67 -26.83
CA SER A 314 6.51 10.14 -28.22
C SER A 314 7.64 11.05 -28.72
N ALA A 315 8.60 11.41 -27.84
CA ALA A 315 9.74 12.24 -28.24
C ALA A 315 10.48 11.63 -29.46
N PRO A 316 10.86 12.43 -30.43
CA PRO A 316 11.41 11.93 -31.71
C PRO A 316 12.81 11.31 -31.60
N TYR A 317 13.48 11.49 -30.44
CA TYR A 317 14.82 11.02 -30.18
C TYR A 317 14.87 10.05 -29.01
N PRO A 318 15.82 9.09 -28.98
CA PRO A 318 16.15 8.34 -27.78
C PRO A 318 16.48 9.28 -26.63
N HIS A 319 15.79 9.09 -25.50
CA HIS A 319 15.87 9.99 -24.36
C HIS A 319 15.94 9.21 -23.05
N LEU A 320 16.87 9.60 -22.19
CA LEU A 320 17.14 8.98 -20.91
C LEU A 320 17.37 10.06 -19.85
N VAL A 321 16.91 9.82 -18.63
CA VAL A 321 17.11 10.72 -17.48
C VAL A 321 17.78 9.97 -16.36
N VAL A 322 18.75 10.62 -15.71
CA VAL A 322 19.42 10.13 -14.51
C VAL A 322 19.22 11.07 -13.32
N ASP A 323 19.24 10.55 -12.11
CA ASP A 323 19.25 11.32 -10.87
C ASP A 323 20.64 11.85 -10.51
N LEU A 324 20.76 12.49 -9.33
CA LEU A 324 22.04 13.00 -8.81
C LEU A 324 23.06 11.91 -8.50
N ASP A 325 22.59 10.72 -8.14
CA ASP A 325 23.44 9.55 -7.83
C ASP A 325 23.88 8.83 -9.11
N GLY A 326 23.41 9.30 -10.28
CA GLY A 326 23.69 8.71 -11.58
C GLY A 326 22.88 7.48 -11.89
N ASN A 327 21.76 7.23 -11.18
CA ASN A 327 20.86 6.12 -11.51
C ASN A 327 19.88 6.52 -12.59
N VAL A 328 19.52 5.58 -13.45
CA VAL A 328 18.53 5.79 -14.50
C VAL A 328 17.14 5.93 -13.92
N VAL A 329 16.49 7.06 -14.14
CA VAL A 329 15.14 7.35 -13.64
C VAL A 329 14.09 7.13 -14.71
N LEU A 330 14.36 7.54 -15.94
CA LEU A 330 13.43 7.44 -17.07
C LEU A 330 14.15 7.02 -18.34
N THR A 331 13.47 6.22 -19.17
CA THR A 331 13.88 5.89 -20.54
C THR A 331 12.66 5.89 -21.44
N ASN A 332 12.71 6.55 -22.60
CA ASN A 332 11.61 6.47 -23.56
C ASN A 332 11.69 5.20 -24.43
N GLU A 333 10.63 4.90 -25.17
CA GLU A 333 10.58 3.71 -26.04
C GLU A 333 11.69 3.69 -27.08
N ARG A 334 12.06 4.85 -27.62
CA ARG A 334 13.16 4.96 -28.59
C ARG A 334 14.51 4.65 -28.00
N ALA A 335 14.77 5.07 -26.75
CA ALA A 335 16.01 4.72 -26.06
C ALA A 335 16.07 3.23 -25.75
N ARG A 336 14.97 2.63 -25.32
CA ARG A 336 14.88 1.18 -25.11
C ARG A 336 15.15 0.40 -26.39
N ALA A 337 14.47 0.77 -27.47
CA ALA A 337 14.65 0.11 -28.77
C ALA A 337 16.06 0.30 -29.34
N ALA A 338 16.61 1.53 -29.26
CA ALA A 338 17.92 1.84 -29.84
C ALA A 338 19.09 1.21 -29.07
N PHE A 339 19.00 1.09 -27.74
CA PHE A 339 20.12 0.69 -26.89
C PHE A 339 19.89 -0.63 -26.15
N GLY A 340 18.79 -1.33 -26.40
CA GLY A 340 18.45 -2.60 -25.77
C GLY A 340 18.18 -2.49 -24.27
N LEU A 341 17.69 -1.32 -23.83
CA LEU A 341 17.33 -1.10 -22.43
C LEU A 341 15.97 -1.73 -22.11
N THR A 342 15.85 -2.22 -20.88
CA THR A 342 14.64 -2.85 -20.37
C THR A 342 14.04 -2.02 -19.22
N ALA A 343 12.85 -2.39 -18.75
CA ALA A 343 12.25 -1.77 -17.58
C ALA A 343 13.07 -2.00 -16.31
N ASP A 344 13.82 -3.11 -16.25
CA ASP A 344 14.66 -3.48 -15.11
C ASP A 344 15.95 -2.63 -15.00
N ASP A 345 16.27 -1.87 -16.04
CA ASP A 345 17.40 -0.95 -16.02
C ASP A 345 17.06 0.40 -15.34
N ILE A 346 15.77 0.66 -15.06
CA ILE A 346 15.35 1.81 -14.27
C ILE A 346 15.73 1.57 -12.80
N GLY A 347 16.41 2.54 -12.19
CA GLY A 347 16.97 2.46 -10.85
C GLY A 347 18.41 1.92 -10.81
N ARG A 348 18.96 1.43 -11.94
CA ARG A 348 20.34 0.99 -12.01
C ARG A 348 21.29 2.17 -12.26
N PRO A 349 22.53 2.12 -11.75
CA PRO A 349 23.55 3.12 -12.07
C PRO A 349 23.82 3.17 -13.58
N PHE A 350 23.72 4.37 -14.17
CA PHE A 350 23.97 4.59 -15.60
C PHE A 350 25.35 4.07 -16.03
N ARG A 351 26.37 4.21 -15.16
CA ARG A 351 27.74 3.73 -15.39
C ARG A 351 27.84 2.22 -15.63
N ASP A 352 26.86 1.43 -15.16
CA ASP A 352 26.85 -0.04 -15.28
C ASP A 352 26.15 -0.49 -16.58
N LEU A 353 25.52 0.42 -17.31
CA LEU A 353 24.82 0.15 -18.56
C LEU A 353 25.77 0.30 -19.75
N ASN A 354 25.62 -0.54 -20.77
CA ASN A 354 26.42 -0.50 -21.99
C ASN A 354 26.41 0.87 -22.67
N ILE A 355 25.28 1.58 -22.62
CA ILE A 355 25.11 2.91 -23.20
C ILE A 355 26.05 3.97 -22.58
N SER A 356 26.54 3.76 -21.37
CA SER A 356 27.40 4.72 -20.66
C SER A 356 28.83 4.81 -21.24
N TYR A 357 29.28 3.76 -21.94
CA TYR A 357 30.63 3.65 -22.52
C TYR A 357 30.66 3.14 -23.97
N ARG A 358 29.52 2.76 -24.55
CA ARG A 358 29.37 2.36 -25.95
C ARG A 358 28.11 2.98 -26.56
N PRO A 359 28.21 3.61 -27.71
CA PRO A 359 29.38 3.79 -28.59
C PRO A 359 30.37 4.84 -28.10
N LEU A 360 30.03 5.62 -27.07
CA LEU A 360 30.84 6.70 -26.54
C LEU A 360 30.94 6.64 -25.03
N GLU A 361 32.08 7.12 -24.50
CA GLU A 361 32.25 7.35 -23.07
C GLU A 361 31.42 8.58 -22.63
N LEU A 362 30.30 8.35 -21.94
CA LEU A 362 29.38 9.40 -21.48
C LEU A 362 29.46 9.68 -19.99
N ARG A 363 30.20 8.86 -19.21
CA ARG A 363 30.30 9.01 -17.75
C ARG A 363 30.96 10.32 -17.35
N GLY A 364 32.09 10.65 -18.00
CA GLY A 364 32.79 11.92 -17.77
C GLY A 364 31.95 13.14 -18.13
N PRO A 365 31.37 13.23 -19.33
CA PRO A 365 30.41 14.29 -19.69
C PRO A 365 29.22 14.42 -18.76
N LEU A 366 28.64 13.30 -18.27
CA LEU A 366 27.55 13.31 -17.32
C LEU A 366 27.98 13.90 -15.97
N GLU A 367 29.09 13.47 -15.42
CA GLU A 367 29.65 13.99 -14.17
C GLU A 367 29.95 15.51 -14.29
N GLN A 368 30.48 15.93 -15.44
CA GLN A 368 30.68 17.36 -15.72
C GLN A 368 29.38 18.17 -15.69
N VAL A 369 28.28 17.64 -16.27
CA VAL A 369 26.98 18.29 -16.27
C VAL A 369 26.41 18.41 -14.85
N LEU A 370 26.46 17.34 -14.08
CA LEU A 370 25.97 17.32 -12.70
C LEU A 370 26.74 18.27 -11.79
N THR A 371 28.08 18.37 -12.01
CA THR A 371 28.96 19.23 -11.17
C THR A 371 28.95 20.68 -11.62
N ALA A 372 29.17 20.93 -12.94
CA ALA A 372 29.31 22.28 -13.48
C ALA A 372 27.98 22.97 -13.79
N ARG A 373 26.85 22.25 -13.74
CA ARG A 373 25.49 22.76 -14.02
C ARG A 373 25.34 23.38 -15.42
N LYS A 374 26.08 22.88 -16.38
CA LYS A 374 26.08 23.37 -17.77
C LYS A 374 25.81 22.23 -18.72
N THR A 375 25.05 22.53 -19.76
CA THR A 375 24.82 21.59 -20.87
C THR A 375 26.12 21.23 -21.55
N VAL A 376 26.34 19.93 -21.76
CA VAL A 376 27.45 19.37 -22.52
C VAL A 376 26.92 18.74 -23.79
N ARG A 377 27.51 19.09 -24.94
CA ARG A 377 27.27 18.43 -26.22
C ARG A 377 28.45 17.60 -26.58
N VAL A 378 28.20 16.33 -26.80
CA VAL A 378 29.22 15.40 -27.25
C VAL A 378 29.13 15.28 -28.74
N PRO A 379 30.20 15.63 -29.49
CA PRO A 379 30.18 15.64 -30.96
C PRO A 379 30.01 14.22 -31.50
N THR A 380 29.62 14.15 -32.77
CA THR A 380 29.21 12.99 -33.56
C THR A 380 30.02 11.71 -33.27
N VAL A 381 29.30 10.64 -32.90
CA VAL A 381 29.86 9.32 -32.58
C VAL A 381 29.35 8.28 -33.56
N GLU A 382 30.26 7.47 -34.07
CA GLU A 382 29.94 6.37 -34.95
C GLU A 382 29.52 5.13 -34.16
N ARG A 383 28.33 4.59 -34.49
CA ARG A 383 27.87 3.30 -33.98
C ARG A 383 27.83 2.27 -35.09
N PRO A 384 28.50 1.13 -34.94
CA PRO A 384 28.31 0.02 -35.86
C PRO A 384 26.85 -0.46 -35.80
N ALA A 385 26.11 -0.35 -36.92
CA ALA A 385 24.76 -0.91 -37.05
C ALA A 385 24.86 -2.33 -37.64
N PRO A 386 23.83 -3.19 -37.40
CA PRO A 386 23.76 -4.51 -38.03
C PRO A 386 23.70 -4.46 -39.56
N ASP A 387 23.28 -3.33 -40.15
CA ASP A 387 23.26 -3.03 -41.59
C ASP A 387 24.53 -2.23 -41.93
N PRO A 388 25.12 -2.31 -43.14
CA PRO A 388 26.41 -1.70 -43.49
C PRO A 388 26.48 -0.17 -43.38
N ALA A 389 25.40 0.47 -42.92
CA ALA A 389 25.35 1.91 -42.69
C ALA A 389 25.71 2.26 -41.26
N VAL A 390 26.88 2.86 -41.05
CA VAL A 390 27.30 3.42 -39.75
C VAL A 390 26.28 4.49 -39.30
N GLN A 391 25.68 4.30 -38.12
CA GLN A 391 24.83 5.31 -37.47
C GLN A 391 25.71 6.33 -36.75
N GLN A 392 25.39 7.60 -36.86
CA GLN A 392 26.09 8.71 -36.22
C GLN A 392 25.14 9.44 -35.27
N PHE A 393 25.51 9.50 -33.98
CA PHE A 393 24.71 10.19 -32.95
C PHE A 393 25.43 11.43 -32.44
N GLU A 394 24.69 12.52 -32.29
CA GLU A 394 25.03 13.66 -31.45
C GLU A 394 24.34 13.47 -30.08
N VAL A 395 25.10 13.58 -28.99
CA VAL A 395 24.53 13.42 -27.63
C VAL A 395 24.54 14.77 -26.95
N GLU A 396 23.38 15.19 -26.46
CA GLU A 396 23.23 16.38 -25.64
C GLU A 396 22.85 15.97 -24.21
N ILE A 397 23.61 16.45 -23.22
CA ILE A 397 23.38 16.20 -21.81
C ILE A 397 23.05 17.53 -21.14
N VAL A 398 21.84 17.64 -20.58
CA VAL A 398 21.30 18.87 -20.01
C VAL A 398 21.04 18.66 -18.51
N PRO A 399 21.52 19.56 -17.62
CA PRO A 399 21.17 19.46 -16.19
C PRO A 399 19.70 19.76 -15.98
N LEU A 400 19.03 18.98 -15.13
CA LEU A 400 17.67 19.26 -14.68
C LEU A 400 17.76 20.10 -13.41
N ILE A 401 17.26 21.31 -13.49
CA ILE A 401 17.37 22.33 -12.43
C ILE A 401 15.97 22.67 -11.92
N GLU A 402 15.79 22.62 -10.61
CA GLU A 402 14.54 22.95 -9.93
C GLU A 402 14.45 24.46 -9.57
N GLU A 403 13.25 24.95 -9.24
CA GLU A 403 13.04 26.30 -8.72
C GLU A 403 13.87 26.49 -7.45
N GLY A 404 14.92 27.30 -7.49
CA GLY A 404 15.91 27.45 -6.41
C GLY A 404 17.33 27.09 -6.82
N ASN A 405 17.54 26.78 -8.11
CA ASN A 405 18.85 26.51 -8.71
C ASN A 405 19.54 25.22 -8.22
N ALA A 406 18.79 24.28 -7.61
CA ALA A 406 19.28 22.96 -7.27
C ALA A 406 19.23 22.03 -8.48
N VAL A 407 20.32 21.31 -8.77
CA VAL A 407 20.31 20.25 -9.78
C VAL A 407 19.64 19.02 -9.15
N VAL A 408 18.70 18.41 -9.87
CA VAL A 408 17.99 17.19 -9.44
C VAL A 408 18.34 15.98 -10.31
N GLY A 409 19.12 16.17 -11.36
CA GLY A 409 19.54 15.11 -12.26
C GLY A 409 20.02 15.65 -13.60
N ALA A 410 20.12 14.78 -14.60
CA ALA A 410 20.48 15.15 -15.96
C ALA A 410 19.64 14.39 -17.00
N SER A 411 19.39 15.06 -18.13
CA SER A 411 18.68 14.52 -19.28
C SER A 411 19.65 14.29 -20.45
N LEU A 412 19.66 13.08 -20.99
CA LEU A 412 20.50 12.68 -22.12
C LEU A 412 19.62 12.45 -23.37
N THR A 413 19.87 13.20 -24.43
CA THR A 413 19.18 13.07 -25.72
C THR A 413 20.14 12.64 -26.80
N PHE A 414 19.79 11.61 -27.56
CA PHE A 414 20.60 11.05 -28.65
C PHE A 414 19.94 11.37 -29.97
N ARG A 415 20.55 12.24 -30.77
CA ARG A 415 20.07 12.64 -32.09
C ARG A 415 20.82 11.89 -33.19
N ASP A 416 20.10 11.13 -34.00
CA ASP A 416 20.69 10.53 -35.21
C ASP A 416 20.95 11.62 -36.24
N VAL A 417 22.19 11.83 -36.60
CA VAL A 417 22.66 12.82 -37.55
C VAL A 417 23.24 12.18 -38.82
N SER A 418 23.06 10.87 -39.00
CA SER A 418 23.63 10.08 -40.09
C SER A 418 23.32 10.66 -41.49
N GLU A 419 22.08 11.08 -41.75
CA GLU A 419 21.67 11.67 -43.02
C GLU A 419 22.28 13.05 -43.24
N ALA A 420 22.34 13.88 -42.19
CA ALA A 420 22.91 15.23 -42.30
C ALA A 420 24.38 15.19 -42.63
N VAL A 421 25.15 14.30 -42.00
CA VAL A 421 26.60 14.14 -42.24
C VAL A 421 26.85 13.57 -43.63
N ARG A 422 26.06 12.58 -44.07
CA ARG A 422 26.16 12.06 -45.46
C ARG A 422 25.89 13.16 -46.48
N GLY A 423 24.88 14.01 -46.27
CA GLY A 423 24.56 15.13 -47.16
C GLY A 423 25.69 16.17 -47.29
N ILE A 424 26.36 16.45 -46.16
CA ILE A 424 27.53 17.37 -46.17
C ILE A 424 28.71 16.73 -46.89
N ALA A 425 29.01 15.46 -46.66
CA ALA A 425 30.08 14.73 -47.32
C ALA A 425 29.89 14.66 -48.85
N ILE A 426 28.65 14.46 -49.30
CA ILE A 426 28.32 14.45 -50.73
C ILE A 426 28.49 15.86 -51.35
N LYS A 427 28.08 16.93 -50.65
CA LYS A 427 28.28 18.32 -51.13
C LYS A 427 29.76 18.69 -51.20
N GLN A 428 30.56 18.29 -50.23
CA GLN A 428 32.03 18.54 -50.24
C GLN A 428 32.73 17.77 -51.34
N ARG A 429 32.35 16.52 -51.63
CA ARG A 429 32.89 15.75 -52.78
C ARG A 429 32.51 16.37 -54.14
N ARG A 430 31.31 16.94 -54.29
CA ARG A 430 30.92 17.64 -55.51
C ARG A 430 31.66 18.96 -55.68
N ALA A 431 31.88 19.74 -54.62
CA ALA A 431 32.63 20.99 -54.69
C ALA A 431 34.17 20.79 -54.87
N GLY A 432 34.69 19.61 -54.54
CA GLY A 432 36.08 19.26 -54.76
C GLY A 432 36.38 18.68 -56.15
N ASN A 433 35.36 18.23 -56.89
CA ASN A 433 35.53 17.74 -58.30
C ASN A 433 35.35 18.84 -59.38
N ASP A 434 34.93 20.03 -58.93
CA ASP A 434 34.79 21.19 -59.84
C ASP A 434 35.98 22.15 -59.78
N LYS A 435 37.10 21.71 -59.21
CA LYS A 435 38.43 22.36 -59.28
C LYS A 435 39.40 21.45 -59.99
#